data_92abfb4e234fd267bd18862f88c3e478
#
_entry.id   92abfb4e234fd267bd18862f88c3e478
#
_cell.length_a   1.000
_cell.length_b   1.000
_cell.length_c   1.000
_cell.angle_alpha   90.00
_cell.angle_beta   90.00
_cell.angle_gamma   90.00
#
_symmetry.space_group_name_H-M   'P 1'
#
loop_
_entity.id
_entity.type
_entity.pdbx_description
1 polymer ?
#
loop_
_entity_poly.entity_id
_entity_poly.type
_entity_poly.pdbx_seq_one_letter_code
_entity_poly.pdbx_strand_id
1 'polypeptide(L)'
;MFLPAIISFVLLMIAIGLDNYFPQSWFAGYIRLGWYILAYIPVGFPVVKEAFESIKKGEIFSEFLLMSIATIGAFAIGEYPEGVAVMLFYAVGEVFQTLAVKRAKANIKTLLDQRPDEVTILENNQAITVRAENVQIGNIIQLKPGEKLGLDGELISETASFNTATLTGESKPDTKVKGETVLAGMINLNSVAQIKVTTAYTD
;
A
#
# COMPACT_ATOMS: atom_id res chain seq x y z
N MET A 1 14.46 1.10 -0.60
CA MET A 1 13.83 0.66 -1.83
C MET A 1 14.69 0.97 -3.06
N PHE A 2 15.11 2.21 -3.32
CA PHE A 2 15.98 2.56 -4.46
C PHE A 2 17.48 2.27 -4.26
N LEU A 3 17.94 2.11 -3.01
CA LEU A 3 19.37 2.02 -2.70
C LEU A 3 20.13 0.92 -3.47
N PRO A 4 19.63 -0.33 -3.57
CA PRO A 4 20.29 -1.38 -4.34
C PRO A 4 20.42 -1.02 -5.83
N ALA A 5 19.39 -0.45 -6.43
CA ALA A 5 19.41 -0.02 -7.83
C ALA A 5 20.41 1.12 -8.06
N ILE A 6 20.51 2.08 -7.14
CA ILE A 6 21.49 3.19 -7.23
C ILE A 6 22.92 2.65 -7.15
N ILE A 7 23.18 1.74 -6.21
CA ILE A 7 24.51 1.13 -6.05
C ILE A 7 24.91 0.37 -7.33
N SER A 8 24.01 -0.48 -7.83
CA SER A 8 24.24 -1.24 -9.06
C SER A 8 24.46 -0.31 -10.26
N PHE A 9 23.65 0.75 -10.39
CA PHE A 9 23.80 1.75 -11.46
C PHE A 9 25.14 2.45 -11.43
N VAL A 10 25.59 2.90 -10.25
CA VAL A 10 26.89 3.58 -10.11
C VAL A 10 28.04 2.63 -10.47
N LEU A 11 28.00 1.39 -9.97
CA LEU A 11 29.04 0.39 -10.27
C LEU A 11 29.05 0.03 -11.77
N LEU A 12 27.88 -0.09 -12.40
CA LEU A 12 27.74 -0.33 -13.83
C LEU A 12 28.33 0.82 -14.66
N MET A 13 28.00 2.07 -14.32
CA MET A 13 28.50 3.24 -15.03
C MET A 13 30.03 3.38 -14.92
N ILE A 14 30.58 3.08 -13.76
CA ILE A 14 32.05 3.05 -13.58
C ILE A 14 32.67 1.98 -14.48
N ALA A 15 32.08 0.76 -14.51
CA ALA A 15 32.60 -0.33 -15.32
C ALA A 15 32.53 -0.01 -16.83
N ILE A 16 31.42 0.53 -17.32
CA ILE A 16 31.26 0.97 -18.70
C ILE A 16 32.28 2.09 -19.04
N GLY A 17 32.51 3.00 -18.11
CA GLY A 17 33.51 4.06 -18.24
C GLY A 17 34.92 3.48 -18.40
N LEU A 18 35.29 2.48 -17.61
CA LEU A 18 36.58 1.80 -17.68
C LEU A 18 36.72 0.95 -18.95
N ASP A 19 35.65 0.30 -19.40
CA ASP A 19 35.65 -0.53 -20.61
C ASP A 19 35.80 0.33 -21.90
N ASN A 20 35.09 1.46 -22.00
CA ASN A 20 34.95 2.17 -23.28
C ASN A 20 35.69 3.50 -23.36
N TYR A 21 35.84 4.25 -22.25
CA TYR A 21 36.38 5.61 -22.27
C TYR A 21 37.78 5.70 -21.64
N PHE A 22 38.08 4.88 -20.63
CA PHE A 22 39.32 4.88 -19.91
C PHE A 22 39.90 3.46 -19.79
N PRO A 23 40.20 2.77 -20.93
CA PRO A 23 40.65 1.39 -20.89
C PRO A 23 41.94 1.26 -20.07
N GLN A 24 41.86 0.46 -19.03
CA GLN A 24 42.98 0.17 -18.15
C GLN A 24 43.45 -1.28 -18.36
N SER A 25 44.75 -1.50 -18.46
CA SER A 25 45.30 -2.84 -18.69
C SER A 25 45.01 -3.85 -17.58
N TRP A 26 44.70 -3.36 -16.36
CA TRP A 26 44.32 -4.21 -15.22
C TRP A 26 42.82 -4.57 -15.23
N PHE A 27 41.97 -3.79 -15.93
CA PHE A 27 40.52 -4.01 -15.99
C PHE A 27 40.17 -5.01 -17.12
N ALA A 28 40.67 -6.26 -16.98
CA ALA A 28 40.46 -7.32 -17.97
C ALA A 28 40.29 -8.66 -17.27
N GLY A 29 39.79 -9.65 -18.01
CA GLY A 29 39.63 -11.02 -17.54
C GLY A 29 38.78 -11.15 -16.26
N TYR A 30 39.36 -11.79 -15.24
CA TYR A 30 38.67 -12.06 -13.97
C TYR A 30 38.35 -10.80 -13.14
N ILE A 31 39.18 -9.74 -13.27
CA ILE A 31 38.92 -8.47 -12.55
C ILE A 31 37.69 -7.80 -13.11
N ARG A 32 37.58 -7.74 -14.44
CA ARG A 32 36.42 -7.23 -15.14
C ARG A 32 35.13 -8.02 -14.75
N LEU A 33 35.19 -9.34 -14.82
CA LEU A 33 34.11 -10.22 -14.39
C LEU A 33 33.69 -9.95 -12.94
N GLY A 34 34.67 -9.92 -12.03
CA GLY A 34 34.40 -9.69 -10.59
C GLY A 34 33.72 -8.36 -10.32
N TRP A 35 34.10 -7.30 -11.05
CA TRP A 35 33.44 -5.99 -10.93
C TRP A 35 31.98 -6.02 -11.38
N TYR A 36 31.69 -6.65 -12.51
CA TYR A 36 30.30 -6.79 -13.00
C TYR A 36 29.47 -7.69 -12.09
N ILE A 37 30.04 -8.73 -11.50
CA ILE A 37 29.35 -9.53 -10.47
C ILE A 37 29.02 -8.65 -9.25
N LEU A 38 29.96 -7.82 -8.80
CA LEU A 38 29.73 -6.89 -7.68
C LEU A 38 28.59 -5.89 -8.02
N ALA A 39 28.54 -5.40 -9.25
CA ALA A 39 27.47 -4.54 -9.71
C ALA A 39 26.11 -5.28 -9.84
N TYR A 40 26.13 -6.57 -10.17
CA TYR A 40 24.94 -7.40 -10.32
C TYR A 40 24.29 -7.76 -8.98
N ILE A 41 25.08 -8.08 -7.95
CA ILE A 41 24.61 -8.61 -6.66
C ILE A 41 23.46 -7.78 -6.05
N PRO A 42 23.51 -6.44 -5.94
CA PRO A 42 22.47 -5.67 -5.27
C PRO A 42 21.08 -5.81 -5.90
N VAL A 43 21.01 -6.00 -7.22
CA VAL A 43 19.74 -6.09 -7.97
C VAL A 43 19.42 -7.52 -8.42
N GLY A 44 20.42 -8.34 -8.70
CA GLY A 44 20.23 -9.70 -9.21
C GLY A 44 20.02 -10.73 -8.11
N PHE A 45 20.70 -10.60 -6.96
CA PHE A 45 20.57 -11.59 -5.88
C PHE A 45 19.15 -11.80 -5.38
N PRO A 46 18.34 -10.75 -5.13
CA PRO A 46 16.94 -10.91 -4.76
C PRO A 46 16.14 -11.70 -5.80
N VAL A 47 16.33 -11.38 -7.08
CA VAL A 47 15.61 -12.03 -8.20
C VAL A 47 15.99 -13.50 -8.34
N VAL A 48 17.28 -13.82 -8.25
CA VAL A 48 17.77 -15.22 -8.29
C VAL A 48 17.24 -16.03 -7.10
N LYS A 49 17.14 -15.41 -5.92
CA LYS A 49 16.56 -16.03 -4.74
C LYS A 49 15.08 -16.34 -4.94
N GLU A 50 14.29 -15.39 -5.45
CA GLU A 50 12.87 -15.58 -5.75
C GLU A 50 12.66 -16.64 -6.84
N ALA A 51 13.52 -16.66 -7.88
CA ALA A 51 13.51 -17.71 -8.89
C ALA A 51 13.66 -19.11 -8.26
N PHE A 52 14.60 -19.24 -7.32
CA PHE A 52 14.83 -20.52 -6.64
C PHE A 52 13.66 -20.92 -5.73
N GLU A 53 13.05 -19.96 -5.06
CA GLU A 53 11.85 -20.19 -4.25
C GLU A 53 10.64 -20.57 -5.11
N SER A 54 10.45 -19.95 -6.27
CA SER A 54 9.39 -20.25 -7.23
C SER A 54 9.52 -21.70 -7.76
N ILE A 55 10.74 -22.13 -8.08
CA ILE A 55 11.01 -23.51 -8.50
C ILE A 55 10.60 -24.51 -7.39
N LYS A 56 10.95 -24.22 -6.14
CA LYS A 56 10.59 -25.08 -5.01
C LYS A 56 9.08 -25.19 -4.80
N LYS A 57 8.32 -24.15 -5.16
CA LYS A 57 6.85 -24.11 -5.10
C LYS A 57 6.20 -24.78 -6.33
N GLY A 58 6.99 -25.21 -7.32
CA GLY A 58 6.49 -25.80 -8.58
C GLY A 58 6.11 -24.78 -9.64
N GLU A 59 6.39 -23.49 -9.39
CA GLU A 59 6.13 -22.39 -10.34
C GLU A 59 7.32 -22.20 -11.28
N ILE A 60 7.47 -23.14 -12.25
CA ILE A 60 8.62 -23.16 -13.17
C ILE A 60 8.60 -21.99 -14.16
N PHE A 61 7.41 -21.45 -14.50
CA PHE A 61 7.28 -20.35 -15.47
C PHE A 61 7.17 -18.97 -14.76
N SER A 62 8.05 -18.70 -13.80
CA SER A 62 8.10 -17.39 -13.16
C SER A 62 8.98 -16.41 -13.95
N GLU A 63 8.62 -15.13 -13.93
CA GLU A 63 9.45 -14.06 -14.49
C GLU A 63 10.85 -14.01 -13.86
N PHE A 64 10.97 -14.31 -12.57
CA PHE A 64 12.23 -14.39 -11.85
C PHE A 64 13.17 -15.42 -12.43
N LEU A 65 12.64 -16.62 -12.80
CA LEU A 65 13.43 -17.67 -13.42
C LEU A 65 13.90 -17.26 -14.81
N LEU A 66 12.99 -16.70 -15.63
CA LEU A 66 13.33 -16.23 -16.97
C LEU A 66 14.43 -15.16 -16.94
N MET A 67 14.30 -14.16 -16.05
CA MET A 67 15.28 -13.09 -15.88
C MET A 67 16.64 -13.63 -15.39
N SER A 68 16.61 -14.59 -14.46
CA SER A 68 17.83 -15.24 -13.95
C SER A 68 18.55 -16.00 -15.05
N ILE A 69 17.85 -16.79 -15.85
CA ILE A 69 18.44 -17.53 -17.00
C ILE A 69 19.03 -16.56 -18.02
N ALA A 70 18.29 -15.50 -18.38
CA ALA A 70 18.74 -14.52 -19.37
C ALA A 70 20.03 -13.82 -18.92
N THR A 71 20.12 -13.39 -17.65
CA THR A 71 21.30 -12.69 -17.15
C THR A 71 22.49 -13.60 -16.90
N ILE A 72 22.28 -14.84 -16.43
CA ILE A 72 23.33 -15.87 -16.36
C ILE A 72 23.85 -16.17 -17.79
N GLY A 73 22.96 -16.27 -18.77
CA GLY A 73 23.34 -16.45 -20.17
C GLY A 73 24.20 -15.29 -20.68
N ALA A 74 23.85 -14.04 -20.40
CA ALA A 74 24.65 -12.87 -20.76
C ALA A 74 26.06 -12.94 -20.13
N PHE A 75 26.17 -13.30 -18.86
CA PHE A 75 27.47 -13.50 -18.22
C PHE A 75 28.27 -14.65 -18.85
N ALA A 76 27.62 -15.74 -19.24
CA ALA A 76 28.29 -16.89 -19.86
C ALA A 76 28.90 -16.58 -21.23
N ILE A 77 28.28 -15.67 -22.00
CA ILE A 77 28.80 -15.23 -23.30
C ILE A 77 29.72 -14.02 -23.24
N GLY A 78 29.97 -13.47 -22.01
CA GLY A 78 30.87 -12.34 -21.80
C GLY A 78 30.23 -10.95 -21.91
N GLU A 79 28.92 -10.87 -22.13
CA GLU A 79 28.13 -9.64 -22.18
C GLU A 79 27.68 -9.22 -20.78
N TYR A 80 28.67 -8.87 -19.94
CA TYR A 80 28.47 -8.55 -18.53
C TYR A 80 27.65 -7.26 -18.32
N PRO A 81 27.92 -6.15 -19.08
CA PRO A 81 27.14 -4.92 -18.94
C PRO A 81 25.64 -5.15 -19.18
N GLU A 82 25.29 -5.95 -20.21
CA GLU A 82 23.93 -6.27 -20.58
C GLU A 82 23.23 -7.06 -19.46
N GLY A 83 23.93 -8.07 -18.89
CA GLY A 83 23.40 -8.84 -17.78
C GLY A 83 23.05 -7.98 -16.56
N VAL A 84 23.93 -7.02 -16.21
CA VAL A 84 23.68 -6.09 -15.10
C VAL A 84 22.59 -5.09 -15.46
N ALA A 85 22.61 -4.54 -16.70
CA ALA A 85 21.62 -3.56 -17.14
C ALA A 85 20.21 -4.13 -17.12
N VAL A 86 20.01 -5.36 -17.61
CA VAL A 86 18.72 -6.03 -17.60
C VAL A 86 18.17 -6.15 -16.16
N MET A 87 18.96 -6.62 -15.20
CA MET A 87 18.54 -6.70 -13.81
C MET A 87 18.30 -5.34 -13.16
N LEU A 88 19.07 -4.34 -13.54
CA LEU A 88 18.86 -2.97 -13.06
C LEU A 88 17.52 -2.41 -13.55
N PHE A 89 17.20 -2.55 -14.85
CA PHE A 89 15.92 -2.12 -15.41
C PHE A 89 14.75 -2.88 -14.78
N TYR A 90 14.90 -4.19 -14.55
CA TYR A 90 13.91 -4.98 -13.83
C TYR A 90 13.68 -4.42 -12.42
N ALA A 91 14.75 -4.20 -11.65
CA ALA A 91 14.65 -3.67 -10.28
C ALA A 91 13.99 -2.27 -10.23
N VAL A 92 14.26 -1.42 -11.22
CA VAL A 92 13.60 -0.11 -11.36
C VAL A 92 12.12 -0.29 -11.67
N GLY A 93 11.76 -1.20 -12.58
CA GLY A 93 10.38 -1.54 -12.91
C GLY A 93 9.59 -2.03 -11.69
N GLU A 94 10.15 -2.93 -10.89
CA GLU A 94 9.59 -3.43 -9.64
C GLU A 94 9.30 -2.30 -8.63
N VAL A 95 10.20 -1.33 -8.52
CA VAL A 95 9.98 -0.17 -7.67
C VAL A 95 8.78 0.65 -8.16
N PHE A 96 8.67 0.93 -9.47
CA PHE A 96 7.53 1.66 -10.04
C PHE A 96 6.22 0.89 -9.85
N GLN A 97 6.22 -0.43 -10.08
CA GLN A 97 5.06 -1.28 -9.87
C GLN A 97 4.60 -1.23 -8.40
N THR A 98 5.53 -1.38 -7.46
CA THR A 98 5.22 -1.31 -6.02
C THR A 98 4.64 0.06 -5.63
N LEU A 99 5.20 1.15 -6.15
CA LEU A 99 4.69 2.50 -5.90
C LEU A 99 3.28 2.69 -6.49
N ALA A 100 3.04 2.20 -7.71
CA ALA A 100 1.74 2.28 -8.36
C ALA A 100 0.67 1.49 -7.58
N VAL A 101 0.98 0.26 -7.17
CA VAL A 101 0.08 -0.58 -6.35
C VAL A 101 -0.19 0.07 -4.99
N LYS A 102 0.85 0.60 -4.32
CA LYS A 102 0.69 1.30 -3.04
C LYS A 102 -0.21 2.52 -3.18
N ARG A 103 -0.05 3.31 -4.25
CA ARG A 103 -0.88 4.49 -4.52
C ARG A 103 -2.33 4.10 -4.83
N ALA A 104 -2.53 3.05 -5.63
CA ALA A 104 -3.87 2.52 -5.93
C ALA A 104 -4.57 2.04 -4.65
N LYS A 105 -3.89 1.27 -3.79
CA LYS A 105 -4.45 0.83 -2.50
C LYS A 105 -4.78 1.99 -1.57
N ALA A 106 -3.94 3.03 -1.51
CA ALA A 106 -4.21 4.22 -0.71
C ALA A 106 -5.46 4.96 -1.20
N ASN A 107 -5.62 5.12 -2.53
CA ASN A 107 -6.81 5.74 -3.11
C ASN A 107 -8.08 4.93 -2.80
N ILE A 108 -8.02 3.59 -2.88
CA ILE A 108 -9.15 2.72 -2.53
C ILE A 108 -9.47 2.85 -1.04
N LYS A 109 -8.45 2.83 -0.16
CA LYS A 109 -8.65 3.04 1.28
C LYS A 109 -9.35 4.37 1.55
N THR A 110 -8.91 5.48 0.92
CA THR A 110 -9.53 6.80 1.07
C THR A 110 -10.98 6.84 0.58
N LEU A 111 -11.31 6.08 -0.46
CA LEU A 111 -12.69 5.98 -0.95
C LEU A 111 -13.60 5.14 -0.03
N LEU A 112 -13.04 4.09 0.58
CA LEU A 112 -13.77 3.22 1.51
C LEU A 112 -13.85 3.85 2.92
N ASP A 113 -12.81 4.55 3.34
CA ASP A 113 -12.67 5.16 4.67
C ASP A 113 -13.22 6.59 4.68
N GLN A 114 -14.46 6.74 4.20
CA GLN A 114 -15.20 8.02 4.29
C GLN A 114 -15.77 8.25 5.70
N ARG A 115 -15.15 7.70 6.74
CA ARG A 115 -15.53 8.03 8.11
C ARG A 115 -15.10 9.46 8.42
N PRO A 116 -15.91 10.26 9.09
CA PRO A 116 -15.50 11.59 9.50
C PRO A 116 -14.38 11.51 10.55
N ASP A 117 -13.33 12.29 10.37
CA ASP A 117 -12.21 12.40 11.31
C ASP A 117 -12.64 13.05 12.64
N GLU A 118 -13.71 13.84 12.59
CA GLU A 118 -14.28 14.55 13.74
C GLU A 118 -15.75 14.18 13.93
N VAL A 119 -16.17 14.07 15.19
CA VAL A 119 -17.56 13.79 15.59
C VAL A 119 -17.97 14.75 16.70
N THR A 120 -19.25 15.07 16.75
CA THR A 120 -19.82 15.89 17.82
C THR A 120 -20.33 14.98 18.93
N ILE A 121 -19.74 15.06 20.12
CA ILE A 121 -20.22 14.36 21.32
C ILE A 121 -21.00 15.32 22.24
N LEU A 122 -21.89 14.74 23.04
CA LEU A 122 -22.57 15.44 24.12
C LEU A 122 -21.85 15.16 25.44
N GLU A 123 -21.21 16.18 25.99
CA GLU A 123 -20.61 16.15 27.32
C GLU A 123 -21.25 17.22 28.19
N ASN A 124 -21.76 16.84 29.38
CA ASN A 124 -22.48 17.75 30.28
C ASN A 124 -23.59 18.58 29.58
N ASN A 125 -24.32 17.94 28.65
CA ASN A 125 -25.37 18.58 27.85
C ASN A 125 -24.88 19.66 26.86
N GLN A 126 -23.57 19.73 26.61
CA GLN A 126 -22.95 20.61 25.60
C GLN A 126 -22.43 19.80 24.46
N ALA A 127 -22.65 20.28 23.23
CA ALA A 127 -22.15 19.65 22.02
C ALA A 127 -20.69 20.09 21.79
N ILE A 128 -19.76 19.15 21.83
CA ILE A 128 -18.32 19.38 21.65
C ILE A 128 -17.84 18.54 20.47
N THR A 129 -17.13 19.16 19.53
CA THR A 129 -16.49 18.46 18.42
C THR A 129 -15.13 17.91 18.85
N VAL A 130 -14.93 16.63 18.69
CA VAL A 130 -13.70 15.92 19.03
C VAL A 130 -13.26 15.04 17.88
N ARG A 131 -11.97 14.66 17.84
CA ARG A 131 -11.52 13.64 16.89
C ARG A 131 -12.14 12.29 17.19
N ALA A 132 -12.55 11.56 16.16
CA ALA A 132 -13.20 10.26 16.29
C ALA A 132 -12.35 9.26 17.09
N GLU A 133 -11.02 9.31 16.94
CA GLU A 133 -10.06 8.47 17.69
C GLU A 133 -10.07 8.69 19.21
N ASN A 134 -10.53 9.85 19.66
CA ASN A 134 -10.59 10.20 21.10
C ASN A 134 -11.92 9.85 21.75
N VAL A 135 -12.90 9.36 20.99
CA VAL A 135 -14.23 9.00 21.48
C VAL A 135 -14.15 7.67 22.23
N GLN A 136 -14.72 7.64 23.41
CA GLN A 136 -14.75 6.43 24.25
C GLN A 136 -16.10 5.70 24.12
N ILE A 137 -16.06 4.40 24.37
CA ILE A 137 -17.30 3.59 24.47
C ILE A 137 -18.17 4.17 25.58
N GLY A 138 -19.46 4.38 25.26
CA GLY A 138 -20.45 4.99 26.15
C GLY A 138 -20.64 6.50 25.94
N ASN A 139 -19.76 7.17 25.21
CA ASN A 139 -20.01 8.56 24.81
C ASN A 139 -21.26 8.65 23.93
N ILE A 140 -21.92 9.80 23.97
CA ILE A 140 -23.11 10.07 23.15
C ILE A 140 -22.72 10.96 21.98
N ILE A 141 -22.81 10.47 20.77
CA ILE A 141 -22.63 11.23 19.54
C ILE A 141 -23.95 11.92 19.19
N GLN A 142 -23.88 13.20 18.87
CA GLN A 142 -24.96 13.97 18.25
C GLN A 142 -24.71 14.05 16.75
N LEU A 143 -25.60 13.45 15.96
CA LEU A 143 -25.49 13.38 14.50
C LEU A 143 -26.58 14.23 13.85
N LYS A 144 -26.19 15.28 13.15
CA LYS A 144 -27.13 16.16 12.42
C LYS A 144 -27.55 15.54 11.07
N PRO A 145 -28.68 16.00 10.50
CA PRO A 145 -29.06 15.63 9.14
C PRO A 145 -27.94 15.93 8.13
N GLY A 146 -27.64 14.97 7.26
CA GLY A 146 -26.55 15.03 6.28
C GLY A 146 -25.18 14.61 6.81
N GLU A 147 -25.00 14.50 8.13
CA GLU A 147 -23.75 14.05 8.71
C GLU A 147 -23.65 12.53 8.66
N LYS A 148 -22.41 12.05 8.50
CA LYS A 148 -22.07 10.64 8.48
C LYS A 148 -21.61 10.19 9.87
N LEU A 149 -22.10 9.02 10.31
CA LEU A 149 -21.71 8.44 11.59
C LEU A 149 -20.25 7.92 11.54
N GLY A 150 -19.43 8.34 12.50
CA GLY A 150 -18.01 7.99 12.57
C GLY A 150 -17.72 6.68 13.30
N LEU A 151 -18.56 6.28 14.25
CA LEU A 151 -18.38 5.09 15.09
C LEU A 151 -19.69 4.30 15.18
N ASP A 152 -19.55 3.00 15.39
CA ASP A 152 -20.70 2.12 15.63
C ASP A 152 -21.33 2.42 17.00
N GLY A 153 -22.64 2.31 17.06
CA GLY A 153 -23.36 2.61 18.30
C GLY A 153 -24.80 2.09 18.32
N GLU A 154 -25.50 2.46 19.37
CA GLU A 154 -26.90 2.18 19.60
C GLU A 154 -27.69 3.50 19.56
N LEU A 155 -28.79 3.53 18.82
CA LEU A 155 -29.65 4.69 18.71
C LEU A 155 -30.36 4.95 20.06
N ILE A 156 -30.20 6.20 20.60
CA ILE A 156 -30.88 6.63 21.83
C ILE A 156 -32.17 7.40 21.50
N SER A 157 -32.16 8.15 20.38
CA SER A 157 -33.35 8.85 19.89
C SER A 157 -34.47 7.86 19.57
N GLU A 158 -35.74 8.28 19.70
CA GLU A 158 -36.91 7.42 19.48
C GLU A 158 -36.87 6.78 18.08
N THR A 159 -36.58 7.58 17.05
CA THR A 159 -36.41 7.11 15.67
C THR A 159 -35.45 7.99 14.89
N ALA A 160 -34.73 7.41 13.94
CA ALA A 160 -33.90 8.13 12.97
C ALA A 160 -33.82 7.34 11.66
N SER A 161 -33.80 8.05 10.52
CA SER A 161 -33.66 7.43 9.20
C SER A 161 -32.25 7.66 8.65
N PHE A 162 -31.65 6.60 8.11
CA PHE A 162 -30.28 6.61 7.62
C PHE A 162 -30.22 6.20 6.15
N ASN A 163 -29.34 6.85 5.42
CA ASN A 163 -28.91 6.35 4.12
C ASN A 163 -27.77 5.33 4.35
N THR A 164 -28.00 4.09 3.97
CA THR A 164 -27.09 2.96 4.12
C THR A 164 -26.47 2.53 2.79
N ALA A 165 -26.71 3.25 1.68
CA ALA A 165 -26.31 2.86 0.33
C ALA A 165 -24.79 2.61 0.21
N THR A 166 -23.97 3.32 0.97
CA THR A 166 -22.51 3.13 0.99
C THR A 166 -22.07 1.83 1.67
N LEU A 167 -22.92 1.24 2.51
CA LEU A 167 -22.63 0.02 3.27
C LEU A 167 -23.30 -1.22 2.65
N THR A 168 -24.56 -1.08 2.22
CA THR A 168 -25.39 -2.20 1.75
C THR A 168 -25.57 -2.23 0.24
N GLY A 169 -25.26 -1.12 -0.45
CA GLY A 169 -25.58 -0.93 -1.87
C GLY A 169 -27.06 -0.60 -2.15
N GLU A 170 -27.92 -0.59 -1.12
CA GLU A 170 -29.34 -0.32 -1.27
C GLU A 170 -29.65 1.18 -1.13
N SER A 171 -30.35 1.77 -2.09
CA SER A 171 -30.72 3.19 -2.09
C SER A 171 -31.93 3.53 -1.19
N LYS A 172 -32.58 2.51 -0.61
CA LYS A 172 -33.74 2.72 0.27
C LYS A 172 -33.27 3.16 1.65
N PRO A 173 -33.82 4.26 2.23
CA PRO A 173 -33.51 4.65 3.59
C PRO A 173 -33.89 3.56 4.59
N ASP A 174 -33.00 3.33 5.55
CA ASP A 174 -33.21 2.42 6.67
C ASP A 174 -33.62 3.22 7.91
N THR A 175 -34.79 2.95 8.44
CA THR A 175 -35.32 3.62 9.62
C THR A 175 -35.09 2.78 10.85
N LYS A 176 -34.30 3.30 11.77
CA LYS A 176 -33.96 2.68 13.05
C LYS A 176 -34.81 3.24 14.18
N VAL A 177 -35.13 2.38 15.13
CA VAL A 177 -35.79 2.75 16.38
C VAL A 177 -34.81 2.68 17.55
N LYS A 178 -35.16 3.31 18.65
CA LYS A 178 -34.38 3.31 19.88
C LYS A 178 -33.96 1.91 20.32
N GLY A 179 -32.68 1.76 20.65
CA GLY A 179 -32.08 0.47 21.02
C GLY A 179 -31.51 -0.34 19.86
N GLU A 180 -31.76 0.07 18.60
CA GLU A 180 -31.18 -0.61 17.45
C GLU A 180 -29.76 -0.15 17.15
N THR A 181 -28.96 -1.09 16.63
CA THR A 181 -27.57 -0.83 16.23
C THR A 181 -27.53 0.02 14.96
N VAL A 182 -26.68 1.05 15.00
CA VAL A 182 -26.32 1.89 13.86
C VAL A 182 -24.83 1.78 13.60
N LEU A 183 -24.46 1.69 12.34
CA LEU A 183 -23.07 1.40 11.92
C LEU A 183 -22.38 2.66 11.40
N ALA A 184 -21.09 2.76 11.65
CA ALA A 184 -20.24 3.79 11.07
C ALA A 184 -20.38 3.79 9.53
N GLY A 185 -20.41 5.01 8.96
CA GLY A 185 -20.67 5.16 7.53
C GLY A 185 -22.14 5.43 7.14
N MET A 186 -23.10 5.18 8.02
CA MET A 186 -24.51 5.59 7.82
C MET A 186 -24.63 7.11 7.83
N ILE A 187 -25.45 7.68 6.91
CA ILE A 187 -25.70 9.11 6.85
C ILE A 187 -27.10 9.38 7.40
N ASN A 188 -27.19 10.24 8.41
CA ASN A 188 -28.47 10.65 8.98
C ASN A 188 -29.26 11.51 7.99
N LEU A 189 -30.55 11.22 7.80
CA LEU A 189 -31.37 11.89 6.80
C LEU A 189 -32.33 12.96 7.36
N ASN A 190 -32.86 12.77 8.56
CA ASN A 190 -34.01 13.54 9.00
C ASN A 190 -33.68 14.50 10.17
N SER A 191 -33.88 14.03 11.40
CA SER A 191 -33.74 14.82 12.62
C SER A 191 -32.37 14.57 13.27
N VAL A 192 -31.97 15.44 14.18
CA VAL A 192 -30.77 15.20 14.99
C VAL A 192 -30.93 13.88 15.75
N ALA A 193 -30.04 12.95 15.51
CA ALA A 193 -29.98 11.66 16.17
C ALA A 193 -28.92 11.64 17.27
N GLN A 194 -29.22 10.95 18.37
CA GLN A 194 -28.27 10.67 19.44
C GLN A 194 -27.92 9.20 19.44
N ILE A 195 -26.65 8.89 19.40
CA ILE A 195 -26.12 7.54 19.32
C ILE A 195 -25.11 7.30 20.44
N LYS A 196 -25.32 6.25 21.22
CA LYS A 196 -24.37 5.80 22.23
C LYS A 196 -23.34 4.90 21.59
N VAL A 197 -22.07 5.27 21.68
CA VAL A 197 -20.94 4.52 21.12
C VAL A 197 -20.80 3.17 21.80
N THR A 198 -20.74 2.10 21.03
CA THR A 198 -20.61 0.72 21.51
C THR A 198 -19.25 0.09 21.17
N THR A 199 -18.55 0.62 20.18
CA THR A 199 -17.27 0.09 19.69
C THR A 199 -16.22 1.17 19.67
N ALA A 200 -15.00 0.85 20.09
CA ALA A 200 -13.88 1.79 19.99
C ALA A 200 -13.54 2.09 18.53
N TYR A 201 -12.97 3.27 18.28
CA TYR A 201 -12.46 3.62 16.96
C TYR A 201 -11.35 2.62 16.57
N THR A 202 -11.48 2.02 15.41
CA THR A 202 -10.46 1.15 14.81
C THR A 202 -10.15 1.66 13.41
N ASP A 203 -8.85 1.82 13.13
CA ASP A 203 -8.31 2.18 11.79
C ASP A 203 -8.64 1.15 10.71
#